data_c72a2bb5439f0e2045d21d60201a5ad5
#
_entry.id   c72a2bb5439f0e2045d21d60201a5ad5
#
_cell.length_a   1.000
_cell.length_b   1.000
_cell.length_c   1.000
_cell.angle_alpha   90.00
_cell.angle_beta   90.00
_cell.angle_gamma   90.00
#
_symmetry.space_group_name_H-M   'P 1'
#
loop_
_entity.id
_entity.type
_entity.pdbx_description
1 polymer ?
#
loop_
_entity_poly.entity_id
_entity_poly.type
_entity_poly.pdbx_seq_one_letter_code
_entity_poly.pdbx_strand_id
1 'polypeptide(L)'
;MFKNILIVGCGMIGSSVLRGAITKKLCKKIYVFEKNLKHRNQIKKINKKIILIKKLDRKIKDMDFIVISTPMSEYKKIIKKLNNFLSTKALITDVGSTKANVSKLINEKLSNKLNWIMSHPIAGSEVSGPKHGNKNLFKNKWCILIKSKNQKSLENKLAKFWKKLGSRVIFMQSQEHDKIFSMTSHLPHLIAYNLIKTAQDFQKNNKKNIIKYSAGGLRDFSRIAASNEVMWRDVLFNNSRNMSKIIDLFINNLKGFKTDINKKRNSSLLDKLKKSKKVRQQILLLKQDISKPDFGREN
;
A
#
# COMPACT_ATOMS: atom_id res chain seq x y z
N MET A 1 3.83 -4.73 24.51
CA MET A 1 5.17 -4.38 23.99
C MET A 1 5.87 -5.68 23.58
N PHE A 2 6.57 -5.68 22.47
CA PHE A 2 7.32 -6.84 21.98
C PHE A 2 8.74 -6.86 22.55
N LYS A 3 9.34 -8.04 22.69
CA LYS A 3 10.75 -8.17 23.07
C LYS A 3 11.64 -7.90 21.86
N ASN A 4 11.41 -8.63 20.76
CA ASN A 4 12.20 -8.56 19.55
C ASN A 4 11.30 -8.36 18.33
N ILE A 5 11.44 -7.24 17.62
CA ILE A 5 10.75 -6.98 16.34
C ILE A 5 11.74 -7.23 15.20
N LEU A 6 11.29 -7.94 14.16
CA LEU A 6 11.98 -8.04 12.88
C LEU A 6 11.19 -7.34 11.79
N ILE A 7 11.82 -6.44 11.06
CA ILE A 7 11.28 -5.85 9.83
C ILE A 7 11.96 -6.50 8.64
N VAL A 8 11.18 -7.12 7.77
CA VAL A 8 11.63 -7.79 6.54
C VAL A 8 11.29 -6.90 5.35
N GLY A 9 12.32 -6.32 4.72
CA GLY A 9 12.19 -5.22 3.77
C GLY A 9 12.04 -3.87 4.47
N CYS A 10 12.86 -2.91 4.12
CA CYS A 10 12.87 -1.62 4.80
C CYS A 10 12.86 -0.46 3.80
N GLY A 11 11.90 -0.49 2.86
CA GLY A 11 11.55 0.64 2.00
C GLY A 11 10.88 1.76 2.81
N MET A 12 10.07 2.59 2.16
CA MET A 12 9.37 3.70 2.83
C MET A 12 8.47 3.23 3.98
N ILE A 13 7.61 2.23 3.75
CA ILE A 13 6.69 1.72 4.79
C ILE A 13 7.45 1.03 5.91
N GLY A 14 8.35 0.10 5.59
CA GLY A 14 9.14 -0.62 6.60
C GLY A 14 10.00 0.30 7.46
N SER A 15 10.62 1.33 6.88
CA SER A 15 11.39 2.32 7.64
C SER A 15 10.51 3.28 8.44
N SER A 16 9.27 3.50 8.05
CA SER A 16 8.30 4.25 8.85
C SER A 16 7.85 3.45 10.07
N VAL A 17 7.58 2.14 9.90
CA VAL A 17 7.33 1.22 11.02
C VAL A 17 8.53 1.20 11.97
N LEU A 18 9.75 1.07 11.43
CA LEU A 18 11.00 1.11 12.18
C LEU A 18 11.12 2.37 13.05
N ARG A 19 11.00 3.54 12.42
CA ARG A 19 11.08 4.84 13.10
C ARG A 19 9.99 5.01 14.16
N GLY A 20 8.74 4.63 13.83
CA GLY A 20 7.61 4.67 14.75
C GLY A 20 7.81 3.74 15.94
N ALA A 21 8.27 2.50 15.71
CA ALA A 21 8.51 1.51 16.76
C ALA A 21 9.62 1.96 17.73
N ILE A 22 10.69 2.57 17.22
CA ILE A 22 11.77 3.13 18.06
C ILE A 22 11.23 4.32 18.86
N THR A 23 10.61 5.30 18.21
CA THR A 23 10.11 6.53 18.86
C THR A 23 9.07 6.24 19.95
N LYS A 24 8.20 5.26 19.71
CA LYS A 24 7.14 4.87 20.66
C LYS A 24 7.58 3.76 21.62
N LYS A 25 8.85 3.35 21.61
CA LYS A 25 9.42 2.30 22.47
C LYS A 25 8.60 1.00 22.44
N LEU A 26 8.21 0.54 21.23
CA LEU A 26 7.31 -0.62 21.07
C LEU A 26 8.00 -1.97 21.22
N CYS A 27 9.34 -2.00 21.28
CA CYS A 27 10.15 -3.22 21.49
C CYS A 27 11.41 -2.94 22.30
N LYS A 28 12.02 -4.02 22.81
CA LYS A 28 13.34 -3.95 23.46
C LYS A 28 14.47 -3.93 22.42
N LYS A 29 14.39 -4.83 21.40
CA LYS A 29 15.36 -4.92 20.30
C LYS A 29 14.63 -4.88 18.95
N ILE A 30 15.26 -4.23 17.95
CA ILE A 30 14.70 -4.13 16.60
C ILE A 30 15.74 -4.59 15.58
N TYR A 31 15.31 -5.54 14.78
CA TYR A 31 16.10 -6.19 13.74
C TYR A 31 15.55 -5.79 12.37
N VAL A 32 16.42 -5.65 11.40
CA VAL A 32 16.03 -5.34 10.01
C VAL A 32 16.77 -6.28 9.06
N PHE A 33 16.01 -6.91 8.18
CA PHE A 33 16.53 -7.59 7.02
C PHE A 33 16.21 -6.76 5.77
N GLU A 34 17.25 -6.31 5.07
CA GLU A 34 17.16 -5.55 3.81
C GLU A 34 18.20 -6.08 2.82
N LYS A 35 17.77 -6.38 1.58
CA LYS A 35 18.66 -6.92 0.53
C LYS A 35 19.52 -5.82 -0.10
N ASN A 36 18.97 -4.64 -0.31
CA ASN A 36 19.63 -3.55 -1.02
C ASN A 36 20.72 -2.90 -0.14
N LEU A 37 21.97 -2.91 -0.61
CA LEU A 37 23.10 -2.36 0.12
C LEU A 37 22.98 -0.85 0.38
N LYS A 38 22.52 -0.07 -0.61
CA LYS A 38 22.30 1.37 -0.45
C LYS A 38 21.26 1.64 0.66
N HIS A 39 20.17 0.89 0.68
CA HIS A 39 19.17 0.97 1.74
C HIS A 39 19.73 0.59 3.11
N ARG A 40 20.55 -0.46 3.19
CA ARG A 40 21.19 -0.86 4.46
C ARG A 40 22.05 0.26 5.05
N ASN A 41 22.80 0.98 4.23
CA ASN A 41 23.59 2.11 4.67
C ASN A 41 22.73 3.28 5.17
N GLN A 42 21.60 3.53 4.52
CA GLN A 42 20.62 4.52 4.97
C GLN A 42 19.96 4.13 6.31
N ILE A 43 19.61 2.85 6.47
CA ILE A 43 18.99 2.33 7.70
C ILE A 43 19.93 2.47 8.90
N LYS A 44 21.23 2.17 8.75
CA LYS A 44 22.23 2.35 9.82
C LYS A 44 22.24 3.77 10.39
N LYS A 45 21.99 4.78 9.53
CA LYS A 45 21.96 6.18 9.92
C LYS A 45 20.70 6.61 10.69
N ILE A 46 19.64 5.75 10.70
CA ILE A 46 18.37 6.08 11.39
C ILE A 46 18.55 6.02 12.91
N ASN A 47 19.17 4.94 13.41
CA ASN A 47 19.41 4.77 14.85
C ASN A 47 20.48 3.70 15.09
N LYS A 48 21.42 3.97 16.02
CA LYS A 48 22.51 3.04 16.38
C LYS A 48 22.02 1.73 17.01
N LYS A 49 20.80 1.69 17.57
CA LYS A 49 20.19 0.50 18.21
C LYS A 49 19.61 -0.51 17.21
N ILE A 50 19.65 -0.23 15.90
CA ILE A 50 19.12 -1.12 14.86
C ILE A 50 20.12 -2.25 14.61
N ILE A 51 19.62 -3.49 14.67
CA ILE A 51 20.42 -4.68 14.39
C ILE A 51 20.13 -5.13 12.95
N LEU A 52 21.07 -4.88 12.04
CA LEU A 52 20.96 -5.36 10.66
C LEU A 52 21.38 -6.84 10.58
N ILE A 53 20.49 -7.69 10.05
CA ILE A 53 20.80 -9.09 9.75
C ILE A 53 21.01 -9.27 8.25
N LYS A 54 22.00 -10.11 7.89
CA LYS A 54 22.37 -10.36 6.48
C LYS A 54 21.52 -11.45 5.83
N LYS A 55 20.99 -12.38 6.63
CA LYS A 55 20.20 -13.54 6.17
C LYS A 55 19.02 -13.80 7.12
N LEU A 56 17.93 -14.33 6.57
CA LEU A 56 16.83 -14.92 7.35
C LEU A 56 17.23 -16.38 7.66
N ASP A 57 17.91 -16.58 8.78
CA ASP A 57 18.46 -17.85 9.27
C ASP A 57 18.08 -18.08 10.75
N ARG A 58 18.79 -18.93 11.47
CA ARG A 58 18.54 -19.21 12.90
C ARG A 58 18.46 -17.98 13.80
N LYS A 59 18.99 -16.82 13.37
CA LYS A 59 18.92 -15.55 14.11
C LYS A 59 17.51 -15.00 14.26
N ILE A 60 16.55 -15.48 13.43
CA ILE A 60 15.15 -15.06 13.56
C ILE A 60 14.34 -15.91 14.53
N LYS A 61 14.93 -16.96 15.13
CA LYS A 61 14.25 -17.90 16.03
C LYS A 61 13.54 -17.20 17.19
N ASP A 62 14.18 -16.19 17.77
CA ASP A 62 13.69 -15.50 18.97
C ASP A 62 12.88 -14.23 18.68
N MET A 63 12.44 -14.04 17.43
CA MET A 63 11.55 -12.93 17.08
C MET A 63 10.15 -13.22 17.58
N ASP A 64 9.57 -12.28 18.29
CA ASP A 64 8.18 -12.38 18.78
C ASP A 64 7.20 -11.53 17.94
N PHE A 65 7.72 -10.64 17.07
CA PHE A 65 6.91 -9.93 16.09
C PHE A 65 7.68 -9.71 14.79
N ILE A 66 7.07 -10.03 13.64
CA ILE A 66 7.65 -9.87 12.31
C ILE A 66 6.72 -9.03 11.44
N VAL A 67 7.27 -7.98 10.85
CA VAL A 67 6.58 -7.11 9.87
C VAL A 67 7.20 -7.31 8.50
N ILE A 68 6.42 -7.85 7.55
CA ILE A 68 6.86 -8.06 6.16
C ILE A 68 6.43 -6.85 5.33
N SER A 69 7.40 -6.09 4.85
CA SER A 69 7.22 -4.89 4.03
C SER A 69 8.05 -4.91 2.74
N THR A 70 8.15 -6.11 2.16
CA THR A 70 8.70 -6.36 0.82
C THR A 70 7.60 -6.33 -0.24
N PRO A 71 7.93 -6.28 -1.54
CA PRO A 71 6.99 -6.61 -2.61
C PRO A 71 6.35 -8.00 -2.38
N MET A 72 5.08 -8.16 -2.77
CA MET A 72 4.32 -9.40 -2.52
C MET A 72 4.88 -10.60 -3.29
N SER A 73 5.53 -10.39 -4.42
CA SER A 73 6.29 -11.40 -5.17
C SER A 73 7.37 -12.12 -4.35
N GLU A 74 7.85 -11.50 -3.27
CA GLU A 74 8.85 -12.10 -2.37
C GLU A 74 8.25 -12.99 -1.28
N TYR A 75 6.93 -12.94 -1.04
CA TYR A 75 6.29 -13.60 0.11
C TYR A 75 6.52 -15.11 0.14
N LYS A 76 6.42 -15.80 -1.00
CA LYS A 76 6.67 -17.26 -1.08
C LYS A 76 8.06 -17.64 -0.57
N LYS A 77 9.10 -16.88 -0.94
CA LYS A 77 10.47 -17.09 -0.49
C LYS A 77 10.64 -16.81 1.00
N ILE A 78 9.96 -15.76 1.50
CA ILE A 78 9.99 -15.38 2.91
C ILE A 78 9.31 -16.46 3.75
N ILE A 79 8.11 -16.92 3.38
CA ILE A 79 7.38 -17.99 4.06
C ILE A 79 8.24 -19.24 4.22
N LYS A 80 8.96 -19.66 3.17
CA LYS A 80 9.88 -20.82 3.25
C LYS A 80 10.94 -20.62 4.33
N LYS A 81 11.49 -19.40 4.48
CA LYS A 81 12.48 -19.09 5.54
C LYS A 81 11.85 -19.03 6.92
N LEU A 82 10.66 -18.47 7.05
CA LEU A 82 9.96 -18.40 8.32
C LEU A 82 9.59 -19.80 8.82
N ASN A 83 9.10 -20.69 7.96
CA ASN A 83 8.78 -22.07 8.32
C ASN A 83 9.99 -22.83 8.90
N ASN A 84 11.20 -22.55 8.38
CA ASN A 84 12.41 -23.26 8.78
C ASN A 84 13.01 -22.74 10.07
N PHE A 85 12.83 -21.45 10.39
CA PHE A 85 13.65 -20.82 11.43
C PHE A 85 12.86 -20.09 12.50
N LEU A 86 11.56 -19.84 12.33
CA LEU A 86 10.79 -19.04 13.27
C LEU A 86 10.21 -19.89 14.40
N SER A 87 10.19 -19.31 15.61
CA SER A 87 9.47 -19.85 16.77
C SER A 87 7.96 -19.79 16.58
N THR A 88 7.23 -20.80 17.08
CA THR A 88 5.76 -20.89 17.04
C THR A 88 5.01 -19.76 17.76
N LYS A 89 5.69 -19.00 18.62
CA LYS A 89 5.08 -17.92 19.43
C LYS A 89 5.10 -16.55 18.73
N ALA A 90 5.72 -16.44 17.55
CA ALA A 90 5.82 -15.15 16.85
C ALA A 90 4.51 -14.75 16.20
N LEU A 91 4.18 -13.46 16.29
CA LEU A 91 3.15 -12.83 15.47
C LEU A 91 3.78 -12.32 14.18
N ILE A 92 3.25 -12.73 13.04
CA ILE A 92 3.66 -12.22 11.72
C ILE A 92 2.55 -11.29 11.19
N THR A 93 2.95 -10.20 10.57
CA THR A 93 2.07 -9.34 9.79
C THR A 93 2.76 -8.88 8.50
N ASP A 94 1.97 -8.45 7.53
CA ASP A 94 2.46 -7.82 6.31
C ASP A 94 1.81 -6.45 6.10
N VAL A 95 2.34 -5.69 5.15
CA VAL A 95 1.80 -4.37 4.77
C VAL A 95 1.34 -4.34 3.30
N GLY A 96 1.17 -5.50 2.68
CA GLY A 96 0.81 -5.61 1.28
C GLY A 96 -0.55 -4.99 0.94
N SER A 97 -0.68 -4.50 -0.29
CA SER A 97 -1.87 -3.77 -0.74
C SER A 97 -3.01 -4.66 -1.23
N THR A 98 -2.80 -5.99 -1.36
CA THR A 98 -3.84 -6.99 -1.65
C THR A 98 -3.82 -8.10 -0.62
N LYS A 99 -4.96 -8.76 -0.39
CA LYS A 99 -5.13 -9.68 0.73
C LYS A 99 -5.66 -11.07 0.34
N ALA A 100 -6.52 -11.18 -0.67
CA ALA A 100 -7.13 -12.46 -1.02
C ALA A 100 -6.11 -13.51 -1.48
N ASN A 101 -5.22 -13.15 -2.42
CA ASN A 101 -4.17 -14.05 -2.88
C ASN A 101 -3.09 -14.28 -1.82
N VAL A 102 -2.79 -13.28 -0.99
CA VAL A 102 -1.88 -13.43 0.16
C VAL A 102 -2.47 -14.41 1.16
N SER A 103 -3.77 -14.32 1.46
CA SER A 103 -4.47 -15.29 2.33
C SER A 103 -4.36 -16.71 1.81
N LYS A 104 -4.60 -16.92 0.50
CA LYS A 104 -4.44 -18.22 -0.14
C LYS A 104 -3.01 -18.75 0.00
N LEU A 105 -2.01 -17.93 -0.31
CA LEU A 105 -0.60 -18.29 -0.19
C LEU A 105 -0.21 -18.67 1.25
N ILE A 106 -0.70 -17.92 2.25
CA ILE A 106 -0.47 -18.22 3.67
C ILE A 106 -1.08 -19.58 4.02
N ASN A 107 -2.34 -19.81 3.68
CA ASN A 107 -3.04 -21.07 3.99
C ASN A 107 -2.36 -22.29 3.34
N GLU A 108 -1.81 -22.14 2.13
CA GLU A 108 -1.14 -23.23 1.40
C GLU A 108 0.29 -23.49 1.83
N LYS A 109 1.01 -22.47 2.28
CA LYS A 109 2.48 -22.53 2.40
C LYS A 109 3.01 -22.25 3.79
N LEU A 110 2.26 -21.55 4.64
CA LEU A 110 2.71 -21.27 6.01
C LEU A 110 2.48 -22.49 6.91
N SER A 111 3.46 -22.81 7.75
CA SER A 111 3.29 -23.84 8.77
C SER A 111 2.15 -23.49 9.73
N ASN A 112 1.30 -24.47 10.07
CA ASN A 112 0.19 -24.31 11.00
C ASN A 112 0.61 -23.86 12.40
N LYS A 113 1.90 -24.00 12.72
CA LYS A 113 2.49 -23.54 13.98
C LYS A 113 2.74 -22.04 14.04
N LEU A 114 2.63 -21.31 12.91
CA LEU A 114 2.92 -19.89 12.81
C LEU A 114 1.64 -19.06 12.73
N ASN A 115 1.70 -17.85 13.29
CA ASN A 115 0.56 -16.95 13.37
C ASN A 115 0.78 -15.74 12.46
N TRP A 116 -0.02 -15.62 11.41
CA TRP A 116 0.04 -14.48 10.50
C TRP A 116 -1.31 -13.77 10.44
N ILE A 117 -1.35 -12.54 10.96
CA ILE A 117 -2.48 -11.63 10.82
C ILE A 117 -2.14 -10.57 9.79
N MET A 118 -2.83 -10.57 8.66
CA MET A 118 -2.57 -9.63 7.58
C MET A 118 -3.00 -8.21 7.94
N SER A 119 -2.20 -7.23 7.54
CA SER A 119 -2.54 -5.80 7.65
C SER A 119 -2.25 -5.03 6.37
N HIS A 120 -2.94 -3.91 6.20
CA HIS A 120 -2.71 -2.95 5.13
C HIS A 120 -2.84 -1.53 5.67
N PRO A 121 -1.73 -0.86 6.01
CA PRO A 121 -1.75 0.56 6.34
C PRO A 121 -1.99 1.37 5.08
N ILE A 122 -3.07 2.17 5.07
CA ILE A 122 -3.43 3.04 3.94
C ILE A 122 -2.63 4.33 4.05
N ALA A 123 -1.35 4.20 3.79
CA ALA A 123 -0.37 5.28 3.91
C ALA A 123 0.76 5.04 2.93
N GLY A 124 1.32 6.12 2.40
CA GLY A 124 2.41 6.06 1.45
C GLY A 124 2.39 7.25 0.51
N SER A 125 3.36 7.27 -0.37
CA SER A 125 3.48 8.21 -1.48
C SER A 125 4.20 7.53 -2.65
N GLU A 126 4.37 8.23 -3.74
CA GLU A 126 5.05 7.77 -4.96
C GLU A 126 6.56 7.54 -4.76
N VAL A 127 7.16 8.09 -3.71
CA VAL A 127 8.60 7.91 -3.43
C VAL A 127 8.88 6.58 -2.74
N SER A 128 10.10 6.06 -2.92
CA SER A 128 10.52 4.77 -2.37
C SER A 128 11.85 4.87 -1.62
N GLY A 129 12.13 3.86 -0.78
CA GLY A 129 13.37 3.76 -0.03
C GLY A 129 13.31 4.28 1.41
N PRO A 130 14.31 3.90 2.25
CA PRO A 130 14.31 4.18 3.69
C PRO A 130 14.43 5.66 4.05
N LYS A 131 15.04 6.49 3.19
CA LYS A 131 15.19 7.93 3.42
C LYS A 131 13.85 8.67 3.49
N HIS A 132 12.83 8.14 2.81
CA HIS A 132 11.47 8.69 2.77
C HIS A 132 10.56 8.18 3.89
N GLY A 133 11.06 7.31 4.77
CA GLY A 133 10.31 6.87 5.94
C GLY A 133 10.09 8.00 6.94
N ASN A 134 8.87 8.02 7.53
CA ASN A 134 8.47 9.02 8.50
C ASN A 134 7.82 8.35 9.72
N LYS A 135 8.25 8.73 10.95
CA LYS A 135 7.69 8.20 12.21
C LYS A 135 6.20 8.47 12.37
N ASN A 136 5.68 9.49 11.71
CA ASN A 136 4.28 9.92 11.75
C ASN A 136 3.47 9.48 10.51
N LEU A 137 4.04 8.67 9.61
CA LEU A 137 3.38 8.26 8.36
C LEU A 137 1.97 7.69 8.58
N PHE A 138 1.77 6.97 9.68
CA PHE A 138 0.52 6.27 9.99
C PHE A 138 -0.46 7.11 10.84
N LYS A 139 -0.08 8.32 11.27
CA LYS A 139 -0.92 9.18 12.12
C LYS A 139 -2.21 9.57 11.38
N ASN A 140 -3.35 9.24 12.01
CA ASN A 140 -4.70 9.47 11.46
C ASN A 140 -5.01 8.75 10.14
N LYS A 141 -4.16 7.79 9.70
CA LYS A 141 -4.40 6.97 8.52
C LYS A 141 -5.08 5.66 8.89
N TRP A 142 -5.87 5.13 7.98
CA TRP A 142 -6.47 3.81 8.17
C TRP A 142 -5.42 2.71 8.11
N CYS A 143 -5.59 1.70 8.96
CA CYS A 143 -4.91 0.42 8.84
C CYS A 143 -5.96 -0.68 8.87
N ILE A 144 -6.07 -1.41 7.77
CA ILE A 144 -7.03 -2.51 7.63
C ILE A 144 -6.36 -3.78 8.17
N LEU A 145 -7.01 -4.44 9.11
CA LEU A 145 -6.64 -5.77 9.58
C LEU A 145 -7.60 -6.80 9.00
N ILE A 146 -7.07 -7.89 8.50
CA ILE A 146 -7.90 -8.98 7.97
C ILE A 146 -8.30 -9.89 9.12
N LYS A 147 -9.61 -10.13 9.24
CA LYS A 147 -10.18 -11.03 10.25
C LYS A 147 -9.64 -12.44 10.07
N SER A 148 -9.20 -13.05 11.16
CA SER A 148 -8.80 -14.46 11.24
C SER A 148 -9.87 -15.28 11.95
N LYS A 149 -10.01 -16.56 11.64
CA LYS A 149 -11.09 -17.38 12.21
C LYS A 149 -10.96 -17.60 13.74
N ASN A 150 -9.73 -17.78 14.26
CA ASN A 150 -9.53 -18.22 15.65
C ASN A 150 -8.37 -17.50 16.38
N GLN A 151 -8.01 -16.27 15.99
CA GLN A 151 -6.83 -15.60 16.54
C GLN A 151 -7.15 -14.20 17.10
N LYS A 152 -8.31 -14.04 17.75
CA LYS A 152 -8.80 -12.75 18.26
C LYS A 152 -7.80 -12.02 19.17
N SER A 153 -7.10 -12.75 20.02
CA SER A 153 -6.06 -12.19 20.90
C SER A 153 -4.91 -11.56 20.11
N LEU A 154 -4.46 -12.24 19.05
CA LEU A 154 -3.40 -11.74 18.17
C LEU A 154 -3.85 -10.56 17.29
N GLU A 155 -5.09 -10.60 16.81
CA GLU A 155 -5.73 -9.45 16.14
C GLU A 155 -5.71 -8.22 17.04
N ASN A 156 -6.13 -8.36 18.29
CA ASN A 156 -6.13 -7.27 19.27
C ASN A 156 -4.70 -6.76 19.57
N LYS A 157 -3.73 -7.66 19.67
CA LYS A 157 -2.32 -7.32 19.87
C LYS A 157 -1.76 -6.52 18.68
N LEU A 158 -2.07 -6.93 17.45
CA LEU A 158 -1.70 -6.23 16.23
C LEU A 158 -2.42 -4.87 16.11
N ALA A 159 -3.72 -4.82 16.41
CA ALA A 159 -4.49 -3.58 16.43
C ALA A 159 -3.89 -2.56 17.42
N LYS A 160 -3.50 -3.01 18.61
CA LYS A 160 -2.80 -2.19 19.61
C LYS A 160 -1.48 -1.62 19.06
N PHE A 161 -0.72 -2.42 18.30
CA PHE A 161 0.53 -1.98 17.68
C PHE A 161 0.28 -0.85 16.67
N TRP A 162 -0.65 -1.03 15.73
CA TRP A 162 -0.97 -0.02 14.72
C TRP A 162 -1.58 1.25 15.33
N LYS A 163 -2.45 1.12 16.35
CA LYS A 163 -2.99 2.27 17.10
C LYS A 163 -1.88 3.07 17.80
N LYS A 164 -0.87 2.40 18.36
CA LYS A 164 0.31 3.09 18.94
C LYS A 164 1.15 3.81 17.91
N LEU A 165 1.18 3.34 16.65
CA LEU A 165 1.78 4.07 15.53
C LEU A 165 0.92 5.24 15.04
N GLY A 166 -0.31 5.40 15.56
CA GLY A 166 -1.23 6.49 15.26
C GLY A 166 -2.32 6.15 14.25
N SER A 167 -2.42 4.89 13.80
CA SER A 167 -3.42 4.45 12.83
C SER A 167 -4.83 4.35 13.42
N ARG A 168 -5.85 4.62 12.59
CA ARG A 168 -7.22 4.21 12.79
C ARG A 168 -7.38 2.77 12.29
N VAL A 169 -7.69 1.83 13.19
CA VAL A 169 -7.73 0.40 12.83
C VAL A 169 -9.17 -0.04 12.61
N ILE A 170 -9.41 -0.71 11.49
CA ILE A 170 -10.66 -1.41 11.19
C ILE A 170 -10.38 -2.84 10.74
N PHE A 171 -11.41 -3.69 10.79
CA PHE A 171 -11.32 -5.09 10.39
C PHE A 171 -12.26 -5.36 9.22
N MET A 172 -11.81 -6.14 8.24
CA MET A 172 -12.64 -6.62 7.14
C MET A 172 -12.19 -8.00 6.64
N GLN A 173 -12.97 -8.61 5.76
CA GLN A 173 -12.58 -9.84 5.09
C GLN A 173 -11.62 -9.55 3.93
N SER A 174 -10.75 -10.50 3.58
CA SER A 174 -9.76 -10.32 2.52
C SER A 174 -10.36 -10.04 1.15
N GLN A 175 -11.48 -10.70 0.81
CA GLN A 175 -12.19 -10.50 -0.46
C GLN A 175 -12.87 -9.12 -0.53
N GLU A 176 -13.49 -8.70 0.57
CA GLU A 176 -14.10 -7.37 0.71
C GLU A 176 -13.04 -6.27 0.55
N HIS A 177 -11.90 -6.43 1.23
CA HIS A 177 -10.75 -5.56 1.10
C HIS A 177 -10.34 -5.37 -0.35
N ASP A 178 -10.06 -6.47 -1.06
CA ASP A 178 -9.56 -6.41 -2.42
C ASP A 178 -10.60 -5.84 -3.41
N LYS A 179 -11.89 -6.09 -3.17
CA LYS A 179 -12.99 -5.48 -3.94
C LYS A 179 -13.05 -3.97 -3.73
N ILE A 180 -13.00 -3.48 -2.49
CA ILE A 180 -13.03 -2.04 -2.20
C ILE A 180 -11.81 -1.34 -2.78
N PHE A 181 -10.61 -1.88 -2.53
CA PHE A 181 -9.37 -1.25 -2.97
C PHE A 181 -9.14 -1.35 -4.49
N SER A 182 -9.81 -2.27 -5.20
CA SER A 182 -9.81 -2.27 -6.67
C SER A 182 -10.35 -0.95 -7.23
N MET A 183 -11.39 -0.38 -6.60
CA MET A 183 -11.98 0.90 -7.03
C MET A 183 -11.28 2.11 -6.40
N THR A 184 -11.01 2.07 -5.09
CA THR A 184 -10.59 3.27 -4.35
C THR A 184 -9.09 3.56 -4.45
N SER A 185 -8.29 2.59 -4.91
CA SER A 185 -6.84 2.70 -5.01
C SER A 185 -6.29 2.17 -6.34
N HIS A 186 -6.59 0.92 -6.72
CA HIS A 186 -5.90 0.26 -7.82
C HIS A 186 -6.30 0.84 -9.18
N LEU A 187 -7.60 1.04 -9.42
CA LEU A 187 -8.08 1.65 -10.66
C LEU A 187 -7.56 3.08 -10.86
N PRO A 188 -7.60 3.99 -9.87
CA PRO A 188 -7.02 5.33 -10.00
C PRO A 188 -5.55 5.33 -10.44
N HIS A 189 -4.73 4.43 -9.91
CA HIS A 189 -3.33 4.32 -10.33
C HIS A 189 -3.20 3.75 -11.74
N LEU A 190 -3.99 2.75 -12.10
CA LEU A 190 -4.01 2.22 -13.48
C LEU A 190 -4.41 3.31 -14.48
N ILE A 191 -5.43 4.12 -14.13
CA ILE A 191 -5.86 5.26 -14.96
C ILE A 191 -4.71 6.26 -15.10
N ALA A 192 -4.00 6.56 -14.02
CA ALA A 192 -2.86 7.47 -14.08
C ALA A 192 -1.77 6.96 -15.03
N TYR A 193 -1.38 5.68 -14.91
CA TYR A 193 -0.42 5.06 -15.84
C TYR A 193 -0.92 5.10 -17.29
N ASN A 194 -2.21 4.76 -17.51
CA ASN A 194 -2.78 4.74 -18.86
C ASN A 194 -2.91 6.14 -19.46
N LEU A 195 -3.26 7.14 -18.66
CA LEU A 195 -3.35 8.54 -19.13
C LEU A 195 -1.96 9.04 -19.59
N ILE A 196 -0.91 8.78 -18.81
CA ILE A 196 0.45 9.17 -19.20
C ILE A 196 0.92 8.40 -20.43
N LYS A 197 0.59 7.11 -20.54
CA LYS A 197 0.85 6.31 -21.76
C LYS A 197 0.13 6.91 -22.95
N THR A 198 -1.14 7.30 -22.81
CA THR A 198 -1.91 7.95 -23.88
C THR A 198 -1.29 9.28 -24.30
N ALA A 199 -0.80 10.10 -23.36
CA ALA A 199 -0.10 11.34 -23.67
C ALA A 199 1.21 11.09 -24.45
N GLN A 200 1.95 10.04 -24.10
CA GLN A 200 3.15 9.63 -24.84
C GLN A 200 2.83 9.21 -26.28
N ASP A 201 1.78 8.40 -26.47
CA ASP A 201 1.36 7.95 -27.80
C ASP A 201 0.88 9.13 -28.65
N PHE A 202 0.10 10.04 -28.06
CA PHE A 202 -0.34 11.26 -28.74
C PHE A 202 0.85 12.12 -29.17
N GLN A 203 1.84 12.31 -28.29
CA GLN A 203 3.06 13.06 -28.61
C GLN A 203 3.82 12.43 -29.77
N LYS A 204 4.01 11.09 -29.76
CA LYS A 204 4.70 10.35 -30.81
C LYS A 204 4.00 10.52 -32.16
N ASN A 205 2.69 10.35 -32.21
CA ASN A 205 1.90 10.41 -33.42
C ASN A 205 1.86 11.83 -34.03
N ASN A 206 1.88 12.87 -33.21
CA ASN A 206 1.82 14.25 -33.67
C ASN A 206 3.18 14.94 -33.82
N LYS A 207 4.30 14.24 -33.51
CA LYS A 207 5.67 14.78 -33.56
C LYS A 207 5.85 16.12 -32.80
N LYS A 208 5.04 16.37 -31.76
CA LYS A 208 5.03 17.60 -30.96
C LYS A 208 5.30 17.30 -29.48
N ASN A 209 6.18 18.06 -28.83
CA ASN A 209 6.41 17.94 -27.39
C ASN A 209 5.24 18.57 -26.61
N ILE A 210 4.17 17.80 -26.40
CA ILE A 210 2.96 18.26 -25.69
C ILE A 210 3.17 18.32 -24.17
N ILE A 211 4.12 17.57 -23.64
CA ILE A 211 4.36 17.47 -22.18
C ILE A 211 4.78 18.82 -21.60
N LYS A 212 5.48 19.66 -22.37
CA LYS A 212 5.84 21.02 -21.95
C LYS A 212 4.63 21.93 -21.65
N TYR A 213 3.46 21.57 -22.16
CA TYR A 213 2.20 22.30 -21.91
C TYR A 213 1.32 21.62 -20.84
N SER A 214 1.90 20.79 -19.97
CA SER A 214 1.16 20.06 -18.94
C SER A 214 0.43 21.02 -18.02
N ALA A 215 -0.89 20.97 -18.01
CA ALA A 215 -1.74 21.64 -17.05
C ALA A 215 -1.88 20.84 -15.74
N GLY A 216 -2.50 21.40 -14.70
CA GLY A 216 -2.62 20.81 -13.36
C GLY A 216 -3.08 19.36 -13.36
N GLY A 217 -4.13 19.04 -14.12
CA GLY A 217 -4.66 17.66 -14.20
C GLY A 217 -3.61 16.65 -14.66
N LEU A 218 -2.88 16.92 -15.75
CA LEU A 218 -1.86 15.99 -16.24
C LEU A 218 -0.69 15.86 -15.26
N ARG A 219 -0.30 16.97 -14.60
CA ARG A 219 0.74 16.96 -13.56
C ARG A 219 0.36 16.08 -12.38
N ASP A 220 -0.89 16.13 -11.91
CA ASP A 220 -1.38 15.31 -10.81
C ASP A 220 -1.37 13.82 -11.13
N PHE A 221 -1.89 13.45 -12.29
CA PHE A 221 -1.85 12.07 -12.75
C PHE A 221 -0.41 11.58 -13.00
N SER A 222 0.48 12.44 -13.51
CA SER A 222 1.89 12.08 -13.71
C SER A 222 2.60 11.77 -12.39
N ARG A 223 2.27 12.48 -11.30
CA ARG A 223 2.78 12.21 -9.97
C ARG A 223 2.34 10.83 -9.47
N ILE A 224 1.07 10.48 -9.64
CA ILE A 224 0.54 9.15 -9.28
C ILE A 224 1.23 8.06 -10.11
N ALA A 225 1.42 8.29 -11.42
CA ALA A 225 2.09 7.36 -12.33
C ALA A 225 3.61 7.21 -12.08
N ALA A 226 4.21 8.05 -11.25
CA ALA A 226 5.62 7.92 -10.83
C ALA A 226 5.83 6.89 -9.70
N SER A 227 4.78 6.19 -9.28
CA SER A 227 4.83 5.15 -8.25
C SER A 227 5.64 3.93 -8.71
N ASN A 228 6.20 3.16 -7.75
CA ASN A 228 7.06 2.02 -8.04
C ASN A 228 6.34 0.94 -8.88
N GLU A 229 6.88 0.66 -10.05
CA GLU A 229 6.32 -0.22 -11.09
C GLU A 229 6.24 -1.69 -10.64
N VAL A 230 7.24 -2.19 -9.91
CA VAL A 230 7.25 -3.58 -9.41
C VAL A 230 6.15 -3.79 -8.39
N MET A 231 5.97 -2.85 -7.47
CA MET A 231 4.89 -2.88 -6.48
C MET A 231 3.53 -2.87 -7.17
N TRP A 232 3.31 -1.98 -8.14
CA TRP A 232 2.03 -1.87 -8.83
C TRP A 232 1.73 -3.06 -9.73
N ARG A 233 2.73 -3.62 -10.42
CA ARG A 233 2.58 -4.89 -11.12
C ARG A 233 2.06 -5.99 -10.16
N ASP A 234 2.69 -6.11 -8.99
CA ASP A 234 2.29 -7.11 -8.00
C ASP A 234 0.85 -6.87 -7.50
N VAL A 235 0.47 -5.61 -7.25
CA VAL A 235 -0.90 -5.23 -6.85
C VAL A 235 -1.93 -5.63 -7.91
N LEU A 236 -1.69 -5.25 -9.16
CA LEU A 236 -2.62 -5.51 -10.27
C LEU A 236 -2.77 -7.01 -10.54
N PHE A 237 -1.67 -7.77 -10.53
CA PHE A 237 -1.70 -9.22 -10.73
C PHE A 237 -2.38 -9.96 -9.58
N ASN A 238 -2.10 -9.56 -8.33
CA ASN A 238 -2.71 -10.20 -7.17
C ASN A 238 -4.20 -9.88 -7.02
N ASN A 239 -4.71 -8.82 -7.63
CA ASN A 239 -6.12 -8.44 -7.62
C ASN A 239 -6.78 -8.53 -9.01
N SER A 240 -6.21 -9.29 -9.94
CA SER A 240 -6.60 -9.31 -11.36
C SER A 240 -8.09 -9.52 -11.61
N ARG A 241 -8.74 -10.43 -10.86
CA ARG A 241 -10.19 -10.69 -11.00
C ARG A 241 -11.07 -9.48 -10.73
N ASN A 242 -10.78 -8.73 -9.65
CA ASN A 242 -11.51 -7.50 -9.34
C ASN A 242 -11.12 -6.38 -10.31
N MET A 243 -9.83 -6.33 -10.69
CA MET A 243 -9.35 -5.33 -11.65
C MET A 243 -10.01 -5.48 -13.01
N SER A 244 -10.15 -6.70 -13.55
CA SER A 244 -10.87 -6.92 -14.83
C SER A 244 -12.28 -6.32 -14.75
N LYS A 245 -13.05 -6.69 -13.73
CA LYS A 245 -14.44 -6.22 -13.57
C LYS A 245 -14.55 -4.69 -13.47
N ILE A 246 -13.65 -4.05 -12.70
CA ILE A 246 -13.73 -2.60 -12.50
C ILE A 246 -13.23 -1.83 -13.72
N ILE A 247 -12.29 -2.40 -14.50
CA ILE A 247 -11.83 -1.86 -15.78
C ILE A 247 -12.98 -1.88 -16.79
N ASP A 248 -13.72 -2.99 -16.90
CA ASP A 248 -14.87 -3.10 -17.80
C ASP A 248 -15.94 -2.04 -17.47
N LEU A 249 -16.24 -1.87 -16.16
CA LEU A 249 -17.15 -0.84 -15.69
C LEU A 249 -16.65 0.57 -16.08
N PHE A 250 -15.36 0.84 -15.89
CA PHE A 250 -14.75 2.13 -16.22
C PHE A 250 -14.82 2.41 -17.73
N ILE A 251 -14.51 1.41 -18.57
CA ILE A 251 -14.58 1.51 -20.03
C ILE A 251 -16.02 1.82 -20.47
N ASN A 252 -17.01 1.14 -19.88
CA ASN A 252 -18.43 1.37 -20.22
C ASN A 252 -18.87 2.79 -19.83
N ASN A 253 -18.47 3.28 -18.66
CA ASN A 253 -18.74 4.66 -18.27
C ASN A 253 -18.06 5.66 -19.22
N LEU A 254 -16.81 5.42 -19.62
CA LEU A 254 -16.09 6.28 -20.56
C LEU A 254 -16.75 6.30 -21.95
N LYS A 255 -17.24 5.16 -22.45
CA LYS A 255 -18.04 5.08 -23.68
C LYS A 255 -19.32 5.93 -23.57
N GLY A 256 -19.96 5.92 -22.40
CA GLY A 256 -21.14 6.77 -22.14
C GLY A 256 -20.83 8.27 -22.20
N PHE A 257 -19.69 8.71 -21.62
CA PHE A 257 -19.22 10.10 -21.77
C PHE A 257 -18.92 10.44 -23.24
N LYS A 258 -18.20 9.56 -23.97
CA LYS A 258 -17.92 9.75 -25.40
C LYS A 258 -19.21 9.93 -26.23
N THR A 259 -20.23 9.11 -25.96
CA THR A 259 -21.51 9.19 -26.62
C THR A 259 -22.20 10.55 -26.38
N ASP A 260 -22.23 11.02 -25.13
CA ASP A 260 -22.85 12.30 -24.78
C ASP A 260 -22.12 13.49 -25.41
N ILE A 261 -20.78 13.43 -25.45
CA ILE A 261 -19.96 14.46 -26.11
C ILE A 261 -20.24 14.49 -27.60
N ASN A 262 -20.19 13.35 -28.29
CA ASN A 262 -20.37 13.28 -29.73
C ASN A 262 -21.80 13.71 -30.16
N LYS A 263 -22.79 13.31 -29.35
CA LYS A 263 -24.22 13.65 -29.64
C LYS A 263 -24.67 14.95 -28.97
N LYS A 264 -23.77 15.72 -28.35
CA LYS A 264 -24.04 17.00 -27.66
C LYS A 264 -25.22 16.91 -26.67
N ARG A 265 -25.31 15.76 -25.92
CA ARG A 265 -26.39 15.51 -24.96
C ARG A 265 -26.19 16.33 -23.69
N ASN A 266 -26.54 17.58 -23.71
CA ASN A 266 -26.28 18.55 -22.64
C ASN A 266 -26.78 18.09 -21.27
N SER A 267 -28.05 17.71 -21.13
CA SER A 267 -28.65 17.33 -19.85
C SER A 267 -28.00 16.10 -19.26
N SER A 268 -27.76 15.05 -20.08
CA SER A 268 -27.09 13.80 -19.63
C SER A 268 -25.66 14.05 -19.17
N LEU A 269 -24.90 14.83 -19.95
CA LEU A 269 -23.51 15.17 -19.58
C LEU A 269 -23.45 15.97 -18.29
N LEU A 270 -24.27 17.02 -18.16
CA LEU A 270 -24.32 17.84 -16.93
C LEU A 270 -24.72 17.02 -15.70
N ASP A 271 -25.68 16.10 -15.81
CA ASP A 271 -26.08 15.23 -14.71
C ASP A 271 -24.91 14.36 -14.23
N LYS A 272 -24.16 13.72 -15.13
CA LYS A 272 -22.96 12.92 -14.79
C LYS A 272 -21.91 13.77 -14.06
N LEU A 273 -21.63 14.98 -14.56
CA LEU A 273 -20.65 15.89 -13.94
C LEU A 273 -21.12 16.34 -12.54
N LYS A 274 -22.40 16.70 -12.39
CA LYS A 274 -22.98 17.07 -11.08
C LYS A 274 -22.92 15.93 -10.07
N LYS A 275 -23.22 14.68 -10.48
CA LYS A 275 -23.11 13.48 -9.62
C LYS A 275 -21.67 13.25 -9.15
N SER A 276 -20.69 13.40 -10.03
CA SER A 276 -19.27 13.27 -9.67
C SER A 276 -18.84 14.35 -8.67
N LYS A 277 -19.28 15.60 -8.85
CA LYS A 277 -19.04 16.71 -7.91
C LYS A 277 -19.61 16.42 -6.51
N LYS A 278 -20.79 15.80 -6.40
CA LYS A 278 -21.39 15.40 -5.12
C LYS A 278 -20.51 14.37 -4.39
N VAL A 279 -19.93 13.40 -5.11
CA VAL A 279 -19.01 12.42 -4.51
C VAL A 279 -17.78 13.11 -3.92
N ARG A 280 -17.20 14.10 -4.60
CA ARG A 280 -16.08 14.90 -4.05
C ARG A 280 -16.47 15.58 -2.74
N GLN A 281 -17.67 16.16 -2.66
CA GLN A 281 -18.17 16.78 -1.42
C GLN A 281 -18.27 15.76 -0.28
N GLN A 282 -18.75 14.54 -0.55
CA GLN A 282 -18.80 13.46 0.46
C GLN A 282 -17.41 13.08 0.98
N ILE A 283 -16.41 12.98 0.08
CA ILE A 283 -15.02 12.69 0.48
C ILE A 283 -14.50 13.75 1.46
N LEU A 284 -14.79 15.02 1.21
CA LEU A 284 -14.39 16.13 2.10
C LEU A 284 -15.12 16.09 3.43
N LEU A 285 -16.44 15.85 3.43
CA LEU A 285 -17.25 15.69 4.67
C LEU A 285 -16.74 14.54 5.54
N LEU A 286 -16.32 13.43 4.93
CA LEU A 286 -15.72 12.29 5.62
C LEU A 286 -14.27 12.55 6.07
N LYS A 287 -13.74 13.76 5.87
CA LYS A 287 -12.37 14.15 6.23
C LYS A 287 -11.30 13.20 5.64
N GLN A 288 -11.56 12.67 4.43
CA GLN A 288 -10.62 11.81 3.73
C GLN A 288 -9.60 12.61 2.92
N ASP A 289 -9.89 13.90 2.69
CA ASP A 289 -9.01 14.83 1.99
C ASP A 289 -9.26 16.26 2.49
N ILE A 290 -8.42 17.20 2.06
CA ILE A 290 -8.50 18.62 2.40
C ILE A 290 -9.27 19.40 1.32
N SER A 291 -9.92 20.49 1.73
CA SER A 291 -10.70 21.35 0.83
C SER A 291 -9.86 22.39 0.07
N LYS A 292 -8.56 22.49 0.35
CA LYS A 292 -7.66 23.46 -0.32
C LYS A 292 -7.57 23.17 -1.83
N PRO A 293 -7.65 24.20 -2.70
CA PRO A 293 -7.39 24.04 -4.13
C PRO A 293 -5.93 23.56 -4.33
N ASP A 294 -5.65 23.00 -5.51
CA ASP A 294 -4.31 22.50 -5.89
C ASP A 294 -3.67 21.52 -4.87
N PHE A 295 -4.51 20.76 -4.14
CA PHE A 295 -4.06 19.84 -3.09
C PHE A 295 -3.20 20.51 -1.99
N GLY A 296 -3.38 21.83 -1.78
CA GLY A 296 -2.62 22.60 -0.82
C GLY A 296 -1.19 22.89 -1.24
N ARG A 297 -0.86 22.78 -2.52
CA ARG A 297 0.42 23.26 -3.05
C ARG A 297 0.43 24.78 -3.00
N GLU A 298 1.47 25.34 -2.45
CA GLU A 298 1.82 26.75 -2.65
C GLU A 298 2.36 26.90 -4.08
N ASN A 299 1.83 27.85 -4.85
CA ASN A 299 2.31 28.17 -6.19
C ASN A 299 3.69 28.83 -6.12
#